data_538d890fddf6de4c9547816428dc1706
#
_entry.id   538d890fddf6de4c9547816428dc1706
#
_cell.length_a   1.000
_cell.length_b   1.000
_cell.length_c   1.000
_cell.angle_alpha   90.00
_cell.angle_beta   90.00
_cell.angle_gamma   90.00
#
_symmetry.space_group_name_H-M   'P 1'
#
loop_
_entity.id
_entity.type
_entity.pdbx_description
1 polymer ?
#
loop_
_entity_poly.entity_id
_entity_poly.type
_entity_poly.pdbx_seq_one_letter_code
_entity_poly.pdbx_strand_id
1 'polypeptide(L)'
;MGGDRRIGRRYRLTEKQGRSTGITGRYINHYCRKRLIERKNKMDAIKAARELGKAIQADERYIRYNEARIANDNDEELQNLIGEFNLVRQKVALEMSKSAEEQSKEKLDENNKEMQRLYTLVMQNEHMADFTMAKTDMDKLLNEVNGIIALCCDGEDPDTCEVSMGGCTGSCSTCGGCH
;
A
#
# COMPACT_ATOMS: atom_id res chain seq x y z
N MET A 1 -49.39 -0.62 12.88
CA MET A 1 -50.07 -0.14 11.68
C MET A 1 -49.04 0.56 10.85
N GLY A 2 -48.50 -0.01 9.91
CA GLY A 2 -48.68 -0.23 8.51
C GLY A 2 -47.68 0.66 7.80
N GLY A 3 -46.93 0.34 6.81
CA GLY A 3 -46.94 -0.66 5.79
C GLY A 3 -45.75 -0.46 4.87
N ASP A 4 -45.12 -1.53 4.61
CA ASP A 4 -44.03 -1.76 3.64
C ASP A 4 -44.54 -1.47 2.21
N ARG A 5 -43.82 -0.64 1.43
CA ARG A 5 -44.04 -0.51 -0.01
C ARG A 5 -42.75 -0.71 -0.78
N ARG A 6 -42.50 -1.96 -1.09
CA ARG A 6 -41.56 -2.39 -2.14
C ARG A 6 -42.07 -1.90 -3.50
N ILE A 7 -41.32 -1.04 -4.17
CA ILE A 7 -41.54 -0.68 -5.55
C ILE A 7 -40.64 -1.55 -6.43
N GLY A 8 -41.18 -2.71 -6.83
CA GLY A 8 -40.60 -3.52 -7.89
C GLY A 8 -40.89 -2.91 -9.26
N ARG A 9 -39.89 -2.34 -9.93
CA ARG A 9 -40.00 -1.98 -11.36
C ARG A 9 -39.83 -3.23 -12.21
N ARG A 10 -40.96 -3.75 -12.71
CA ARG A 10 -40.98 -4.74 -13.79
C ARG A 10 -40.66 -4.02 -15.10
N TYR A 11 -39.53 -4.35 -15.70
CA TYR A 11 -39.28 -4.01 -17.11
C TYR A 11 -40.09 -4.95 -17.98
N ARG A 12 -41.12 -4.37 -18.65
CA ARG A 12 -41.96 -5.04 -19.63
C ARG A 12 -41.23 -5.01 -20.97
N LEU A 13 -40.71 -6.16 -21.41
CA LEU A 13 -40.17 -6.36 -22.75
C LEU A 13 -41.35 -6.34 -23.73
N THR A 14 -41.45 -5.32 -24.55
CA THR A 14 -42.36 -5.31 -25.69
C THR A 14 -41.71 -6.05 -26.85
N GLU A 15 -42.23 -7.20 -27.16
CA GLU A 15 -41.91 -7.96 -28.38
C GLU A 15 -42.38 -7.16 -29.61
N LYS A 16 -41.47 -6.54 -30.34
CA LYS A 16 -41.70 -6.12 -31.72
C LYS A 16 -41.21 -7.23 -32.65
N GLN A 17 -42.16 -7.95 -33.25
CA GLN A 17 -41.90 -8.89 -34.34
C GLN A 17 -41.37 -8.13 -35.56
N GLY A 18 -40.03 -8.17 -35.74
CA GLY A 18 -39.33 -7.73 -36.94
C GLY A 18 -38.74 -8.93 -37.62
N ARG A 19 -39.12 -9.22 -38.89
CA ARG A 19 -38.59 -10.29 -39.73
C ARG A 19 -37.07 -10.22 -39.80
N SER A 20 -36.39 -11.16 -39.17
CA SER A 20 -34.93 -11.29 -39.16
C SER A 20 -34.50 -12.12 -40.38
N THR A 21 -33.78 -11.46 -41.29
CA THR A 21 -33.00 -12.12 -42.33
C THR A 21 -31.86 -12.91 -41.70
N GLY A 22 -31.79 -14.21 -41.96
CA GLY A 22 -31.06 -15.25 -41.21
C GLY A 22 -29.51 -15.20 -41.24
N ILE A 23 -28.89 -14.03 -41.36
CA ILE A 23 -27.41 -13.90 -41.42
C ILE A 23 -26.84 -13.36 -40.12
N THR A 24 -27.61 -12.60 -39.33
CA THR A 24 -27.12 -11.93 -38.10
C THR A 24 -27.05 -12.85 -36.87
N GLY A 25 -27.85 -13.92 -36.84
CA GLY A 25 -27.92 -14.81 -35.66
C GLY A 25 -26.64 -15.66 -35.45
N ARG A 26 -25.94 -16.04 -36.52
CA ARG A 26 -24.72 -16.84 -36.41
C ARG A 26 -23.50 -16.03 -35.99
N TYR A 27 -23.41 -14.77 -36.39
CA TYR A 27 -22.30 -13.89 -36.02
C TYR A 27 -22.37 -13.46 -34.55
N ILE A 28 -23.56 -13.16 -34.05
CA ILE A 28 -23.77 -12.77 -32.65
C ILE A 28 -23.43 -13.94 -31.70
N ASN A 29 -23.75 -15.17 -32.09
CA ASN A 29 -23.47 -16.35 -31.25
C ASN A 29 -21.96 -16.68 -31.21
N HIS A 30 -21.23 -16.41 -32.29
CA HIS A 30 -19.77 -16.62 -32.35
C HIS A 30 -19.03 -15.58 -31.50
N TYR A 31 -19.42 -14.30 -31.57
CA TYR A 31 -18.85 -13.22 -30.73
C TYR A 31 -19.18 -13.40 -29.25
N CYS A 32 -20.40 -13.77 -28.90
CA CYS A 32 -20.78 -14.08 -27.51
C CYS A 32 -20.05 -15.31 -26.97
N ARG A 33 -19.90 -16.37 -27.79
CA ARG A 33 -19.15 -17.56 -27.38
C ARG A 33 -17.65 -17.27 -27.19
N LYS A 34 -17.05 -16.48 -28.07
CA LYS A 34 -15.64 -16.06 -27.93
C LYS A 34 -15.41 -15.24 -26.66
N ARG A 35 -16.27 -14.25 -26.38
CA ARG A 35 -16.25 -13.48 -25.13
C ARG A 35 -16.50 -14.33 -23.87
N LEU A 36 -17.34 -15.36 -23.94
CA LEU A 36 -17.59 -16.26 -22.81
C LEU A 36 -16.42 -17.20 -22.55
N ILE A 37 -15.72 -17.64 -23.63
CA ILE A 37 -14.51 -18.48 -23.51
C ILE A 37 -13.34 -17.66 -22.99
N GLU A 38 -13.19 -16.41 -23.46
CA GLU A 38 -12.19 -15.45 -22.97
C GLU A 38 -12.42 -15.10 -21.50
N ARG A 39 -13.69 -14.96 -21.06
CA ARG A 39 -14.03 -14.76 -19.64
C ARG A 39 -13.72 -15.97 -18.74
N LYS A 40 -13.78 -17.20 -19.27
CA LYS A 40 -13.45 -18.40 -18.50
C LYS A 40 -11.95 -18.57 -18.25
N ASN A 41 -11.11 -17.99 -19.11
CA ASN A 41 -9.65 -18.00 -18.97
C ASN A 41 -9.10 -16.71 -18.36
N LYS A 42 -9.95 -15.74 -18.04
CA LYS A 42 -9.50 -14.50 -17.43
C LYS A 42 -9.20 -14.77 -15.95
N MET A 43 -7.94 -14.64 -15.57
CA MET A 43 -7.52 -14.72 -14.18
C MET A 43 -8.31 -13.67 -13.38
N ASP A 44 -8.93 -14.07 -12.29
CA ASP A 44 -9.57 -13.14 -11.36
C ASP A 44 -8.50 -12.25 -10.72
N ALA A 45 -8.74 -10.93 -10.67
CA ALA A 45 -7.80 -9.97 -10.13
C ALA A 45 -7.38 -10.30 -8.68
N ILE A 46 -8.32 -10.81 -7.86
CA ILE A 46 -8.00 -11.23 -6.48
C ILE A 46 -7.08 -12.45 -6.48
N LYS A 47 -7.28 -13.38 -7.41
CA LYS A 47 -6.40 -14.54 -7.55
C LYS A 47 -5.01 -14.11 -8.03
N ALA A 48 -4.93 -13.19 -8.98
CA ALA A 48 -3.65 -12.61 -9.43
C ALA A 48 -2.92 -11.90 -8.28
N ALA A 49 -3.63 -11.13 -7.45
CA ALA A 49 -3.06 -10.48 -6.29
C ALA A 49 -2.49 -11.48 -5.25
N ARG A 50 -3.12 -12.64 -5.09
CA ARG A 50 -2.59 -13.71 -4.22
C ARG A 50 -1.31 -14.34 -4.80
N GLU A 51 -1.25 -14.54 -6.12
CA GLU A 51 -0.02 -15.03 -6.77
C GLU A 51 1.10 -13.98 -6.70
N LEU A 52 0.78 -12.69 -6.87
CA LEU A 52 1.73 -11.60 -6.63
C LEU A 52 2.25 -11.61 -5.18
N GLY A 53 1.39 -11.80 -4.19
CA GLY A 53 1.80 -11.93 -2.78
C GLY A 53 2.78 -13.07 -2.56
N LYS A 54 2.58 -14.23 -3.21
CA LYS A 54 3.53 -15.35 -3.15
C LYS A 54 4.86 -15.01 -3.82
N ALA A 55 4.82 -14.31 -4.97
CA ALA A 55 6.02 -13.87 -5.66
C ALA A 55 6.84 -12.89 -4.81
N ILE A 56 6.17 -11.94 -4.14
CA ILE A 56 6.80 -11.01 -3.20
C ILE A 56 7.46 -11.77 -2.04
N GLN A 57 6.78 -12.77 -1.46
CA GLN A 57 7.34 -13.57 -0.35
C GLN A 57 8.52 -14.47 -0.78
N ALA A 58 8.64 -14.77 -2.07
CA ALA A 58 9.75 -15.51 -2.65
C ALA A 58 10.90 -14.61 -3.15
N ASP A 59 10.71 -13.29 -3.16
CA ASP A 59 11.73 -12.32 -3.58
C ASP A 59 12.85 -12.22 -2.52
N GLU A 60 14.10 -12.14 -2.99
CA GLU A 60 15.27 -12.04 -2.11
C GLU A 60 15.22 -10.82 -1.19
N ARG A 61 14.62 -9.71 -1.64
CA ARG A 61 14.43 -8.49 -0.83
C ARG A 61 13.51 -8.74 0.36
N TYR A 62 12.43 -9.51 0.16
CA TYR A 62 11.52 -9.90 1.25
C TYR A 62 12.23 -10.84 2.25
N ILE A 63 12.97 -11.82 1.74
CA ILE A 63 13.69 -12.78 2.58
C ILE A 63 14.70 -12.05 3.47
N ARG A 64 15.55 -11.19 2.86
CA ARG A 64 16.53 -10.36 3.58
C ARG A 64 15.88 -9.43 4.59
N TYR A 65 14.79 -8.77 4.20
CA TYR A 65 14.04 -7.90 5.11
C TYR A 65 13.52 -8.68 6.33
N ASN A 66 12.96 -9.86 6.12
CA ASN A 66 12.44 -10.68 7.21
C ASN A 66 13.54 -11.20 8.15
N GLU A 67 14.68 -11.60 7.61
CA GLU A 67 15.86 -12.02 8.40
C GLU A 67 16.41 -10.85 9.22
N ALA A 68 16.63 -9.70 8.60
CA ALA A 68 17.11 -8.50 9.27
C ALA A 68 16.13 -8.01 10.35
N ARG A 69 14.81 -8.11 10.10
CA ARG A 69 13.80 -7.81 11.10
C ARG A 69 13.89 -8.71 12.32
N ILE A 70 14.03 -10.02 12.10
CA ILE A 70 14.17 -10.99 13.20
C ILE A 70 15.43 -10.73 14.01
N ALA A 71 16.55 -10.42 13.35
CA ALA A 71 17.80 -10.08 14.04
C ALA A 71 17.66 -8.79 14.87
N ASN A 72 17.04 -7.76 14.30
CA ASN A 72 16.73 -6.51 15.00
C ASN A 72 15.83 -6.73 16.21
N ASP A 73 14.75 -7.50 16.05
CA ASP A 73 13.77 -7.76 17.13
C ASP A 73 14.37 -8.59 18.28
N ASN A 74 15.40 -9.42 18.01
CA ASN A 74 16.07 -10.26 18.99
C ASN A 74 17.30 -9.62 19.64
N ASP A 75 17.71 -8.43 19.21
CA ASP A 75 18.82 -7.69 19.80
C ASP A 75 18.34 -6.95 21.06
N GLU A 76 18.56 -7.54 22.23
CA GLU A 76 18.11 -6.98 23.51
C GLU A 76 18.71 -5.59 23.78
N GLU A 77 19.98 -5.33 23.43
CA GLU A 77 20.62 -4.05 23.62
C GLU A 77 19.94 -2.97 22.75
N LEU A 78 19.72 -3.29 21.48
CA LEU A 78 19.02 -2.41 20.55
C LEU A 78 17.58 -2.12 21.01
N GLN A 79 16.84 -3.15 21.43
CA GLN A 79 15.46 -2.98 21.92
C GLN A 79 15.40 -2.11 23.17
N ASN A 80 16.38 -2.21 24.06
CA ASN A 80 16.51 -1.32 25.22
C ASN A 80 16.76 0.14 24.80
N LEU A 81 17.71 0.37 23.88
CA LEU A 81 18.00 1.71 23.33
C LEU A 81 16.77 2.33 22.64
N ILE A 82 16.03 1.54 21.88
CA ILE A 82 14.77 1.97 21.24
C ILE A 82 13.72 2.32 22.33
N GLY A 83 13.64 1.53 23.37
CA GLY A 83 12.75 1.77 24.51
C GLY A 83 13.07 3.09 25.20
N GLU A 84 14.34 3.33 25.52
CA GLU A 84 14.82 4.60 26.11
C GLU A 84 14.54 5.80 25.19
N PHE A 85 14.83 5.67 23.90
CA PHE A 85 14.53 6.72 22.92
C PHE A 85 13.05 7.07 22.89
N ASN A 86 12.17 6.07 22.91
CA ASN A 86 10.72 6.30 22.93
C ASN A 86 10.25 6.98 24.22
N LEU A 87 10.85 6.66 25.37
CA LEU A 87 10.54 7.33 26.64
C LEU A 87 10.98 8.82 26.61
N VAL A 88 12.15 9.11 26.08
CA VAL A 88 12.61 10.51 25.95
C VAL A 88 11.73 11.27 24.95
N ARG A 89 11.36 10.65 23.83
CA ARG A 89 10.41 11.24 22.85
C ARG A 89 9.08 11.60 23.49
N GLN A 90 8.55 10.72 24.37
CA GLN A 90 7.31 11.00 25.11
C GLN A 90 7.48 12.18 26.07
N LYS A 91 8.62 12.28 26.76
CA LYS A 91 8.92 13.44 27.65
C LYS A 91 8.95 14.75 26.87
N VAL A 92 9.57 14.77 25.69
CA VAL A 92 9.55 15.93 24.78
C VAL A 92 8.14 16.29 24.38
N ALA A 93 7.34 15.30 23.92
CA ALA A 93 5.96 15.53 23.50
C ALA A 93 5.08 16.07 24.65
N LEU A 94 5.25 15.55 25.88
CA LEU A 94 4.54 16.02 27.05
C LEU A 94 4.96 17.47 27.40
N GLU A 95 6.24 17.78 27.34
CA GLU A 95 6.71 19.14 27.62
C GLU A 95 6.18 20.14 26.58
N MET A 96 6.16 19.74 25.29
CA MET A 96 5.62 20.57 24.20
C MET A 96 4.10 20.75 24.28
N SER A 97 3.36 19.85 24.93
CA SER A 97 1.90 19.95 25.09
C SER A 97 1.47 20.96 26.17
N LYS A 98 2.39 21.45 26.99
CA LYS A 98 2.12 22.45 28.02
C LYS A 98 1.92 23.84 27.39
N SER A 99 1.29 24.76 28.15
CA SER A 99 1.22 26.15 27.74
C SER A 99 2.63 26.79 27.66
N ALA A 100 2.78 27.82 26.83
CA ALA A 100 4.08 28.47 26.63
C ALA A 100 4.73 29.01 27.94
N GLU A 101 3.90 29.29 28.94
CA GLU A 101 4.33 29.78 30.26
C GLU A 101 4.80 28.64 31.16
N GLU A 102 4.31 27.42 30.93
CA GLU A 102 4.63 26.22 31.72
C GLU A 102 5.74 25.37 31.09
N GLN A 103 6.08 25.62 29.83
CA GLN A 103 7.14 24.91 29.15
C GLN A 103 8.52 25.27 29.70
N SER A 104 9.32 24.25 30.05
CA SER A 104 10.71 24.44 30.44
C SER A 104 11.62 24.22 29.23
N LYS A 105 12.26 25.30 28.77
CA LYS A 105 13.27 25.24 27.69
C LYS A 105 14.44 24.34 28.07
N GLU A 106 14.88 24.41 29.33
CA GLU A 106 15.98 23.58 29.84
C GLU A 106 15.67 22.08 29.69
N LYS A 107 14.46 21.66 30.13
CA LYS A 107 14.02 20.26 29.97
C LYS A 107 13.89 19.83 28.52
N LEU A 108 13.43 20.72 27.64
CA LEU A 108 13.36 20.44 26.22
C LEU A 108 14.75 20.27 25.62
N ASP A 109 15.70 21.14 25.97
CA ASP A 109 17.07 21.06 25.50
C ASP A 109 17.80 19.80 26.00
N GLU A 110 17.62 19.45 27.27
CA GLU A 110 18.18 18.21 27.86
C GLU A 110 17.61 16.98 27.18
N ASN A 111 16.28 16.88 27.07
CA ASN A 111 15.64 15.74 26.43
C ASN A 111 16.00 15.65 24.91
N ASN A 112 16.11 16.77 24.21
CA ASN A 112 16.52 16.75 22.80
C ASN A 112 17.97 16.27 22.63
N LYS A 113 18.89 16.66 23.52
CA LYS A 113 20.27 16.16 23.49
C LYS A 113 20.31 14.66 23.76
N GLU A 114 19.56 14.18 24.74
CA GLU A 114 19.49 12.77 25.08
C GLU A 114 18.83 11.96 23.94
N MET A 115 17.76 12.48 23.35
CA MET A 115 17.14 11.86 22.18
C MET A 115 18.11 11.73 21.00
N GLN A 116 18.93 12.77 20.76
CA GLN A 116 19.94 12.73 19.70
C GLN A 116 21.07 11.72 20.00
N ARG A 117 21.49 11.61 21.27
CA ARG A 117 22.46 10.61 21.71
C ARG A 117 21.95 9.19 21.48
N LEU A 118 20.73 8.91 21.93
CA LEU A 118 20.10 7.60 21.79
C LEU A 118 19.85 7.25 20.32
N TYR A 119 19.40 8.21 19.53
CA TYR A 119 19.25 8.03 18.07
C TYR A 119 20.57 7.62 17.42
N THR A 120 21.66 8.27 17.78
CA THR A 120 23.00 7.94 17.25
C THR A 120 23.39 6.51 17.61
N LEU A 121 23.18 6.07 18.85
CA LEU A 121 23.49 4.71 19.30
C LEU A 121 22.63 3.68 18.56
N VAL A 122 21.33 3.92 18.41
CA VAL A 122 20.41 3.07 17.66
C VAL A 122 20.88 2.93 16.21
N MET A 123 21.25 4.04 15.56
CA MET A 123 21.68 4.02 14.16
C MET A 123 23.09 3.44 13.93
N GLN A 124 23.90 3.37 14.98
CA GLN A 124 25.22 2.71 14.94
C GLN A 124 25.15 1.19 15.20
N ASN A 125 24.02 0.71 15.67
CA ASN A 125 23.83 -0.71 15.87
C ASN A 125 23.77 -1.45 14.52
N GLU A 126 24.50 -2.57 14.41
CA GLU A 126 24.65 -3.35 13.17
C GLU A 126 23.30 -3.88 12.68
N HIS A 127 22.51 -4.49 13.57
CA HIS A 127 21.19 -5.04 13.22
C HIS A 127 20.21 -3.95 12.77
N MET A 128 20.29 -2.75 13.34
CA MET A 128 19.48 -1.61 12.90
C MET A 128 19.90 -1.10 11.52
N ALA A 129 21.20 -1.07 11.24
CA ALA A 129 21.71 -0.68 9.93
C ALA A 129 21.26 -1.67 8.85
N ASP A 130 21.43 -2.97 9.09
CA ASP A 130 21.01 -4.03 8.18
C ASP A 130 19.50 -4.02 7.93
N PHE A 131 18.71 -3.86 8.99
CA PHE A 131 17.25 -3.73 8.89
C PHE A 131 16.84 -2.49 8.04
N THR A 132 17.50 -1.36 8.25
CA THR A 132 17.21 -0.13 7.50
C THR A 132 17.51 -0.30 6.02
N MET A 133 18.63 -0.95 5.67
CA MET A 133 18.97 -1.24 4.28
C MET A 133 17.98 -2.20 3.64
N ALA A 134 17.70 -3.32 4.29
CA ALA A 134 16.78 -4.34 3.79
C ALA A 134 15.36 -3.78 3.66
N LYS A 135 14.91 -2.94 4.60
CA LYS A 135 13.64 -2.23 4.54
C LYS A 135 13.58 -1.29 3.34
N THR A 136 14.64 -0.54 3.08
CA THR A 136 14.71 0.36 1.93
C THR A 136 14.54 -0.38 0.60
N ASP A 137 15.16 -1.55 0.45
CA ASP A 137 15.03 -2.36 -0.76
C ASP A 137 13.66 -2.99 -0.89
N MET A 138 13.04 -3.38 0.22
CA MET A 138 11.66 -3.86 0.24
C MET A 138 10.67 -2.75 -0.10
N ASP A 139 10.86 -1.54 0.42
CA ASP A 139 10.04 -0.37 0.12
C ASP A 139 10.12 -0.01 -1.38
N LYS A 140 11.31 -0.12 -2.01
CA LYS A 140 11.46 0.06 -3.48
C LYS A 140 10.63 -0.94 -4.26
N LEU A 141 10.70 -2.24 -3.90
CA LEU A 141 9.88 -3.28 -4.54
C LEU A 141 8.39 -2.95 -4.45
N LEU A 142 7.90 -2.62 -3.25
CA LEU A 142 6.49 -2.33 -3.04
C LEU A 142 6.05 -1.07 -3.78
N ASN A 143 6.90 -0.04 -3.84
CA ASN A 143 6.62 1.18 -4.59
C ASN A 143 6.53 0.91 -6.10
N GLU A 144 7.42 0.08 -6.65
CA GLU A 144 7.37 -0.33 -8.05
C GLU A 144 6.08 -1.11 -8.36
N VAL A 145 5.74 -2.11 -7.55
CA VAL A 145 4.52 -2.89 -7.69
C VAL A 145 3.27 -2.00 -7.62
N ASN A 146 3.20 -1.11 -6.63
CA ASN A 146 2.08 -0.20 -6.47
C ASN A 146 1.99 0.81 -7.62
N GLY A 147 3.13 1.28 -8.12
CA GLY A 147 3.21 2.17 -9.29
C GLY A 147 2.65 1.51 -10.54
N ILE A 148 3.03 0.27 -10.83
CA ILE A 148 2.48 -0.51 -11.95
C ILE A 148 0.96 -0.66 -11.82
N ILE A 149 0.48 -1.03 -10.63
CA ILE A 149 -0.96 -1.17 -10.36
C ILE A 149 -1.70 0.16 -10.61
N ALA A 150 -1.14 1.28 -10.16
CA ALA A 150 -1.74 2.61 -10.35
C ALA A 150 -1.83 2.96 -11.84
N LEU A 151 -0.73 2.81 -12.59
CA LEU A 151 -0.69 3.06 -14.05
C LEU A 151 -1.71 2.19 -14.80
N CYS A 152 -1.83 0.91 -14.44
CA CYS A 152 -2.83 0.02 -15.02
C CYS A 152 -4.27 0.47 -14.70
N CYS A 153 -4.54 1.04 -13.53
CA CYS A 153 -5.85 1.61 -13.18
C CYS A 153 -6.17 2.85 -14.02
N ASP A 154 -5.16 3.62 -14.42
CA ASP A 154 -5.28 4.78 -15.29
C ASP A 154 -5.39 4.40 -16.78
N GLY A 155 -5.26 3.10 -17.10
CA GLY A 155 -5.46 2.56 -18.45
C GLY A 155 -4.18 2.35 -19.25
N GLU A 156 -3.01 2.49 -18.64
CA GLU A 156 -1.72 2.17 -19.26
C GLU A 156 -1.58 0.67 -19.49
N ASP A 157 -0.77 0.31 -20.48
CA ASP A 157 -0.49 -1.08 -20.83
C ASP A 157 0.39 -1.74 -19.76
N PRO A 158 -0.10 -2.80 -19.06
CA PRO A 158 0.65 -3.46 -18.00
C PRO A 158 1.97 -4.08 -18.43
N ASP A 159 2.14 -4.40 -19.74
CA ASP A 159 3.37 -5.01 -20.25
C ASP A 159 4.47 -3.98 -20.58
N THR A 160 4.10 -2.69 -20.71
CA THR A 160 5.02 -1.64 -21.17
C THR A 160 5.08 -0.41 -20.26
N CYS A 161 4.19 -0.32 -19.25
CA CYS A 161 4.20 0.83 -18.34
C CYS A 161 5.47 0.84 -17.49
N GLU A 162 6.11 2.02 -17.40
CA GLU A 162 7.31 2.24 -16.60
C GLU A 162 7.01 3.15 -15.41
N VAL A 163 7.36 2.69 -14.22
CA VAL A 163 7.24 3.50 -12.99
C VAL A 163 8.41 4.47 -12.93
N SER A 164 8.17 5.77 -13.11
CA SER A 164 9.19 6.78 -12.90
C SER A 164 9.54 6.86 -11.41
N MET A 165 10.78 6.54 -11.05
CA MET A 165 11.31 6.55 -9.66
C MET A 165 11.35 7.95 -9.02
N GLY A 166 10.72 8.96 -9.62
CA GLY A 166 10.66 10.34 -9.13
C GLY A 166 9.26 10.85 -8.76
N GLY A 167 8.23 10.01 -8.83
CA GLY A 167 6.84 10.42 -8.60
C GLY A 167 6.30 9.95 -7.25
N CYS A 168 5.78 10.88 -6.51
CA CYS A 168 4.95 10.85 -5.29
C CYS A 168 4.86 9.50 -4.54
N THR A 169 5.34 9.50 -3.32
CA THR A 169 5.22 8.42 -2.32
C THR A 169 3.78 8.11 -1.87
N GLY A 170 2.78 8.16 -2.75
CA GLY A 170 1.40 7.69 -2.50
C GLY A 170 0.63 8.28 -1.32
N SER A 171 1.19 9.27 -0.62
CA SER A 171 0.51 9.97 0.47
C SER A 171 0.00 11.31 -0.02
N CYS A 172 -1.21 11.32 -0.59
CA CYS A 172 -1.89 12.53 -1.08
C CYS A 172 -2.14 13.60 0.00
N SER A 173 -1.85 13.33 1.26
CA SER A 173 -1.99 14.30 2.35
C SER A 173 -0.83 15.31 2.45
N THR A 174 0.28 15.08 1.72
CA THR A 174 1.48 15.95 1.81
C THR A 174 1.78 16.67 0.49
N CYS A 175 1.07 16.33 -0.58
CA CYS A 175 1.23 16.98 -1.88
C CYS A 175 0.32 18.22 -1.95
N GLY A 176 0.85 19.38 -1.59
CA GLY A 176 0.20 20.68 -1.83
C GLY A 176 0.16 20.99 -3.32
N GLY A 177 -0.86 20.45 -4.01
CA GLY A 177 -1.31 20.89 -5.32
C GLY A 177 -0.28 20.89 -6.43
N CYS A 178 -0.32 19.88 -7.30
CA CYS A 178 0.11 20.02 -8.68
C CYS A 178 -0.97 20.84 -9.43
N HIS A 179 -0.72 22.09 -9.69
CA HIS A 179 -1.45 22.89 -10.70
C HIS A 179 -0.60 22.96 -11.97
#